data_58e10cac39ff1c5705767fcb7e33f274
#
_entry.id   58e10cac39ff1c5705767fcb7e33f274
#
_cell.length_a   1.000
_cell.length_b   1.000
_cell.length_c   1.000
_cell.angle_alpha   90.00
_cell.angle_beta   90.00
_cell.angle_gamma   90.00
#
_symmetry.space_group_name_H-M   'P 1'
#
loop_
_entity.id
_entity.type
_entity.pdbx_description
1 polymer ?
#
loop_
_entity_poly.entity_id
_entity_poly.type
_entity_poly.pdbx_seq_one_letter_code
_entity_poly.pdbx_strand_id
1 'polypeptide(L)'
;MSEPVMRRTQSGEAKQLRTPAFRFHSPLANVLSLCSVLSVLSFVAPLQVHAATDASATVYSIPSAKAADSLLLDIDNAGKRLVAVGDRGHIVYSDDEGKTWTQAKVPTRMMLTALAFGDDKHGWAVGHDALILATEDGGTTWAQQFSDQEREEGAPFLDVWFKDDSTGFAVGAYGALFATTDGGKNWEDAGDRLDNPDGYHLNAITEVKGSGLFVVGEMGSMFRSSDDGETWETLKGPYEGSLFGVLGTAEPGTVLAYGLRGNLFRSTDFGTTWTPIKVKSPRGKLDFGLSGGALLKDGSIVIVGHGGSVLKSTDNGLTFTLINRPDRLSLSSATADDKGNLVLVGQGGVHVTSPTGEDASPKQ
;
A
#
# COMPACT_ATOMS: atom_id res chain seq x y z
N MET A 1 -58.00 -33.40 -2.31
CA MET A 1 -58.58 -33.06 -1.00
C MET A 1 -57.86 -31.84 -0.50
N SER A 2 -58.52 -30.70 -0.65
CA SER A 2 -58.80 -29.60 0.23
C SER A 2 -57.58 -28.78 0.62
N GLU A 3 -57.34 -27.72 -0.02
CA GLU A 3 -57.78 -26.31 0.00
C GLU A 3 -57.39 -25.49 1.24
N PRO A 4 -57.41 -24.18 1.14
CA PRO A 4 -56.31 -23.23 1.54
C PRO A 4 -56.83 -22.24 2.63
N VAL A 5 -55.96 -21.44 3.21
CA VAL A 5 -56.40 -20.27 4.04
C VAL A 5 -55.38 -19.12 3.86
N MET A 6 -55.82 -18.18 3.20
CA MET A 6 -56.31 -16.79 3.42
C MET A 6 -55.26 -15.72 3.80
N ARG A 7 -55.26 -14.74 2.93
CA ARG A 7 -54.67 -13.37 3.00
C ARG A 7 -55.06 -12.59 4.25
N ARG A 8 -54.17 -11.73 4.72
CA ARG A 8 -54.54 -10.42 5.27
C ARG A 8 -53.55 -9.35 4.82
N THR A 9 -54.08 -8.47 4.01
CA THR A 9 -53.57 -7.12 3.72
C THR A 9 -53.89 -6.20 4.91
N GLN A 10 -52.94 -5.39 5.35
CA GLN A 10 -53.23 -4.11 6.00
C GLN A 10 -52.33 -3.02 5.43
N SER A 11 -53.01 -2.07 4.79
CA SER A 11 -52.58 -0.75 4.43
C SER A 11 -52.45 0.13 5.68
N GLY A 12 -51.36 0.87 5.77
CA GLY A 12 -51.14 1.89 6.82
C GLY A 12 -50.59 3.17 6.18
N GLU A 13 -51.41 4.20 6.21
CA GLU A 13 -51.26 5.51 5.60
C GLU A 13 -50.05 6.30 6.14
N ALA A 14 -49.42 7.02 5.26
CA ALA A 14 -48.41 8.04 5.55
C ALA A 14 -49.06 9.33 6.09
N LYS A 15 -48.70 9.75 7.30
CA LYS A 15 -49.02 11.07 7.85
C LYS A 15 -47.90 12.06 7.51
N GLN A 16 -48.20 12.98 6.63
CA GLN A 16 -47.42 14.22 6.41
C GLN A 16 -47.63 15.17 7.61
N LEU A 17 -46.56 15.60 8.23
CA LEU A 17 -46.54 16.71 9.17
C LEU A 17 -46.07 18.00 8.46
N ARG A 18 -47.03 18.97 8.37
CA ARG A 18 -46.78 20.33 7.88
C ARG A 18 -46.24 21.20 9.01
N THR A 19 -45.17 21.93 8.75
CA THR A 19 -44.66 23.02 9.59
C THR A 19 -45.38 24.34 9.18
N PRO A 20 -45.76 25.20 10.17
CA PRO A 20 -46.37 26.50 9.87
C PRO A 20 -45.31 27.59 9.70
N ALA A 21 -45.52 28.42 8.67
CA ALA A 21 -44.78 29.63 8.42
C ALA A 21 -45.29 30.76 9.34
N PHE A 22 -44.38 31.43 10.04
CA PHE A 22 -44.67 32.69 10.70
C PHE A 22 -44.22 33.86 9.84
N ARG A 23 -45.21 34.68 9.43
CA ARG A 23 -45.01 36.03 8.85
C ARG A 23 -45.06 37.05 9.98
N PHE A 24 -44.06 37.94 10.08
CA PHE A 24 -44.21 39.19 10.84
C PHE A 24 -44.21 40.38 9.89
N HIS A 25 -45.24 41.22 10.11
CA HIS A 25 -45.47 42.50 9.44
C HIS A 25 -44.78 43.61 10.24
N SER A 26 -44.22 44.58 9.51
CA SER A 26 -43.85 45.90 10.03
C SER A 26 -45.09 46.79 10.24
N PRO A 27 -45.02 47.82 11.10
CA PRO A 27 -45.22 49.15 10.53
C PRO A 27 -44.25 50.24 11.03
N LEU A 28 -44.09 51.20 10.15
CA LEU A 28 -43.41 52.51 10.35
C LEU A 28 -44.08 53.37 11.43
N ALA A 29 -43.27 54.20 12.12
CA ALA A 29 -43.67 55.57 12.48
C ALA A 29 -42.44 56.41 12.79
N ASN A 30 -42.37 57.58 12.17
CA ASN A 30 -41.42 58.69 12.32
C ASN A 30 -41.57 59.35 13.69
N VAL A 31 -40.46 59.79 14.31
CA VAL A 31 -40.40 61.10 15.00
C VAL A 31 -38.98 61.67 14.92
N LEU A 32 -38.84 62.89 14.41
CA LEU A 32 -37.67 63.75 14.51
C LEU A 32 -37.50 64.27 15.95
N SER A 33 -36.27 64.27 16.45
CA SER A 33 -35.84 65.32 17.44
C SER A 33 -34.33 65.52 17.30
N LEU A 34 -34.02 66.78 17.09
CA LEU A 34 -32.70 67.36 17.01
C LEU A 34 -32.11 67.55 18.41
N CYS A 35 -30.95 66.98 18.70
CA CYS A 35 -30.05 67.43 19.76
C CYS A 35 -28.60 67.21 19.37
N SER A 36 -27.90 68.39 19.14
CA SER A 36 -26.47 68.42 18.84
C SER A 36 -25.66 68.11 20.11
N VAL A 37 -24.87 67.07 20.11
CA VAL A 37 -23.81 66.84 21.08
C VAL A 37 -22.54 66.46 20.32
N LEU A 38 -21.51 67.30 20.42
CA LEU A 38 -20.15 67.03 19.93
C LEU A 38 -19.64 65.76 20.67
N SER A 39 -19.52 64.62 19.98
CA SER A 39 -18.82 63.45 20.47
C SER A 39 -17.53 63.27 19.66
N VAL A 40 -16.41 63.40 20.36
CA VAL A 40 -15.07 63.07 19.86
C VAL A 40 -15.08 61.56 19.53
N LEU A 41 -15.12 61.24 18.25
CA LEU A 41 -14.93 59.85 17.80
C LEU A 41 -13.45 59.47 17.90
N SER A 42 -13.08 58.79 18.97
CA SER A 42 -11.84 58.01 19.00
C SER A 42 -12.00 56.83 18.06
N PHE A 43 -11.37 56.86 16.89
CA PHE A 43 -11.24 55.72 16.00
C PHE A 43 -10.33 54.66 16.67
N VAL A 44 -10.91 53.73 17.37
CA VAL A 44 -10.23 52.46 17.72
C VAL A 44 -10.33 51.58 16.48
N ALA A 45 -9.26 51.56 15.66
CA ALA A 45 -9.15 50.57 14.61
C ALA A 45 -9.14 49.14 15.25
N PRO A 46 -9.98 48.20 14.82
CA PRO A 46 -9.86 46.85 15.29
C PRO A 46 -8.49 46.29 14.85
N LEU A 47 -7.63 45.97 15.82
CA LEU A 47 -6.48 45.13 15.57
C LEU A 47 -7.04 43.80 15.03
N GLN A 48 -6.94 43.61 13.71
CA GLN A 48 -7.08 42.27 13.12
C GLN A 48 -5.88 41.48 13.61
N VAL A 49 -6.12 40.69 14.65
CA VAL A 49 -5.24 39.56 14.97
C VAL A 49 -5.42 38.59 13.80
N HIS A 50 -4.51 38.68 12.81
CA HIS A 50 -4.29 37.58 11.91
C HIS A 50 -3.77 36.46 12.81
N ALA A 51 -4.62 35.50 13.13
CA ALA A 51 -4.14 34.20 13.54
C ALA A 51 -3.23 33.74 12.40
N ALA A 52 -1.92 33.76 12.64
CA ALA A 52 -1.00 33.03 11.82
C ALA A 52 -1.53 31.57 11.90
N THR A 53 -2.05 31.08 10.80
CA THR A 53 -2.19 29.65 10.64
C THR A 53 -0.77 29.13 10.76
N ASP A 54 -0.41 28.60 11.92
CA ASP A 54 0.81 27.81 12.08
C ASP A 54 0.73 26.75 11.00
N ALA A 55 1.50 26.93 9.93
CA ALA A 55 1.80 25.86 9.01
C ALA A 55 2.44 24.80 9.89
N SER A 56 1.71 23.73 10.15
CA SER A 56 2.15 22.62 10.99
C SER A 56 3.56 22.25 10.54
N ALA A 57 4.54 22.40 11.40
CA ALA A 57 5.93 22.13 11.08
C ALA A 57 6.04 20.69 10.60
N THR A 58 6.63 20.45 9.43
CA THR A 58 6.82 19.12 8.88
C THR A 58 7.49 18.22 9.90
N VAL A 59 6.83 17.11 10.26
CA VAL A 59 7.29 16.16 11.24
C VAL A 59 8.17 15.12 10.56
N TYR A 60 9.46 15.13 10.82
CA TYR A 60 10.41 14.18 10.23
C TYR A 60 10.54 12.91 11.08
N SER A 61 10.92 11.79 10.44
CA SER A 61 11.35 10.57 11.12
C SER A 61 12.54 10.87 12.04
N ILE A 62 12.55 10.24 13.23
CA ILE A 62 13.59 10.49 14.23
C ILE A 62 14.86 9.72 13.85
N PRO A 63 16.03 10.39 13.72
CA PRO A 63 17.28 9.69 13.47
C PRO A 63 17.57 8.63 14.52
N SER A 64 17.89 7.43 14.08
CA SER A 64 18.19 6.29 14.96
C SER A 64 19.35 5.47 14.41
N ALA A 65 20.35 5.20 15.24
CA ALA A 65 21.43 4.28 14.89
C ALA A 65 20.95 2.83 14.69
N LYS A 66 19.69 2.54 15.07
CA LYS A 66 19.06 1.23 14.93
C LYS A 66 17.93 1.23 13.87
N ALA A 67 17.90 2.21 12.98
CA ALA A 67 16.87 2.26 11.96
C ALA A 67 16.87 1.01 11.08
N ALA A 68 18.04 0.50 10.71
CA ALA A 68 18.21 -0.71 9.92
C ALA A 68 17.91 -2.02 10.69
N ASP A 69 17.85 -1.97 12.03
CA ASP A 69 17.48 -3.09 12.91
C ASP A 69 16.00 -3.03 13.33
N SER A 70 15.25 -1.98 12.91
CA SER A 70 13.82 -1.84 13.21
C SER A 70 12.98 -2.75 12.33
N LEU A 71 11.67 -2.83 12.59
CA LEU A 71 10.77 -3.54 11.68
C LEU A 71 10.74 -2.82 10.32
N LEU A 72 11.19 -3.53 9.28
CA LEU A 72 11.14 -3.08 7.90
C LEU A 72 10.12 -3.94 7.14
N LEU A 73 9.31 -3.30 6.31
CA LEU A 73 8.19 -3.96 5.64
C LEU A 73 8.45 -4.24 4.17
N ASP A 74 9.24 -3.40 3.51
CA ASP A 74 9.54 -3.59 2.11
C ASP A 74 10.97 -3.14 1.76
N ILE A 75 11.50 -3.67 0.63
CA ILE A 75 12.83 -3.38 0.12
C ILE A 75 12.86 -3.49 -1.41
N ASP A 76 13.48 -2.51 -2.07
CA ASP A 76 13.68 -2.50 -3.51
C ASP A 76 15.06 -1.93 -3.89
N ASN A 77 15.40 -2.01 -5.16
CA ASN A 77 16.66 -1.57 -5.74
C ASN A 77 16.50 -0.26 -6.52
N ALA A 78 17.08 0.84 -6.06
CA ALA A 78 17.35 2.03 -6.86
C ALA A 78 18.64 1.83 -7.65
N GLY A 79 18.57 1.14 -8.80
CA GLY A 79 19.74 0.71 -9.54
C GLY A 79 20.59 -0.30 -8.76
N LYS A 80 21.73 0.14 -8.17
CA LYS A 80 22.59 -0.69 -7.29
C LYS A 80 22.36 -0.45 -5.81
N ARG A 81 21.75 0.68 -5.47
CA ARG A 81 21.42 1.03 -4.11
C ARG A 81 20.26 0.16 -3.63
N LEU A 82 20.36 -0.34 -2.42
CA LEU A 82 19.27 -0.99 -1.71
C LEU A 82 18.53 0.06 -0.88
N VAL A 83 17.20 0.07 -0.93
CA VAL A 83 16.36 0.99 -0.14
C VAL A 83 15.28 0.18 0.56
N ALA A 84 15.11 0.37 1.86
CA ALA A 84 14.09 -0.34 2.64
C ALA A 84 13.28 0.63 3.50
N VAL A 85 11.98 0.31 3.68
CA VAL A 85 11.01 1.14 4.41
C VAL A 85 10.33 0.35 5.53
N GLY A 86 9.83 1.05 6.56
CA GLY A 86 9.07 0.39 7.63
C GLY A 86 8.59 1.28 8.75
N ASP A 87 8.73 0.79 9.98
CA ASP A 87 8.20 1.42 11.18
C ASP A 87 8.74 2.84 11.39
N ARG A 88 7.93 3.72 12.00
CA ARG A 88 8.27 5.10 12.42
C ARG A 88 8.76 6.01 11.30
N GLY A 89 8.34 5.75 10.05
CA GLY A 89 8.81 6.50 8.89
C GLY A 89 10.28 6.25 8.58
N HIS A 90 10.85 5.13 9.04
CA HIS A 90 12.21 4.79 8.68
C HIS A 90 12.28 4.40 7.21
N ILE A 91 13.13 5.09 6.48
CA ILE A 91 13.68 4.66 5.20
C ILE A 91 15.19 4.58 5.39
N VAL A 92 15.77 3.45 5.04
CA VAL A 92 17.20 3.23 5.11
C VAL A 92 17.73 2.79 3.75
N TYR A 93 18.93 3.23 3.39
CA TYR A 93 19.57 2.85 2.13
C TYR A 93 21.00 2.39 2.32
N SER A 94 21.48 1.55 1.42
CA SER A 94 22.85 1.02 1.38
C SER A 94 23.42 1.13 -0.03
N ASP A 95 24.66 1.66 -0.13
CA ASP A 95 25.45 1.77 -1.35
C ASP A 95 26.58 0.73 -1.43
N ASP A 96 26.65 -0.19 -0.45
CA ASP A 96 27.73 -1.15 -0.29
C ASP A 96 27.25 -2.61 -0.13
N GLU A 97 26.15 -2.96 -0.83
CA GLU A 97 25.58 -4.31 -0.86
C GLU A 97 25.04 -4.74 0.52
N GLY A 98 24.45 -3.80 1.26
CA GLY A 98 23.82 -4.06 2.55
C GLY A 98 24.80 -4.20 3.74
N LYS A 99 26.08 -3.83 3.59
CA LYS A 99 27.06 -3.89 4.66
C LYS A 99 26.88 -2.76 5.67
N THR A 100 26.58 -1.55 5.15
CA THR A 100 26.25 -0.39 5.98
C THR A 100 24.97 0.26 5.50
N TRP A 101 24.20 0.83 6.43
CA TRP A 101 22.91 1.44 6.17
C TRP A 101 22.86 2.87 6.69
N THR A 102 22.32 3.76 5.89
CA THR A 102 22.11 5.16 6.23
C THR A 102 20.59 5.45 6.28
N GLN A 103 20.15 6.12 7.33
CA GLN A 103 18.76 6.56 7.41
C GLN A 103 18.54 7.80 6.54
N ALA A 104 17.54 7.76 5.69
CA ALA A 104 17.11 8.86 4.82
C ALA A 104 16.40 9.96 5.63
N LYS A 105 16.31 11.16 5.04
CA LYS A 105 15.49 12.25 5.56
C LYS A 105 14.06 12.11 5.06
N VAL A 106 13.13 11.74 5.95
CA VAL A 106 11.75 11.38 5.61
C VAL A 106 10.76 12.27 6.36
N PRO A 107 9.81 12.96 5.67
CA PRO A 107 8.91 13.94 6.28
C PRO A 107 7.67 13.28 6.92
N THR A 108 7.85 12.16 7.61
CA THR A 108 6.80 11.47 8.35
C THR A 108 7.36 10.63 9.49
N ARG A 109 6.49 10.22 10.41
CA ARG A 109 6.72 9.16 11.41
C ARG A 109 5.72 8.02 11.29
N MET A 110 4.86 8.07 10.28
CA MET A 110 3.91 7.02 10.03
C MET A 110 4.63 5.77 9.50
N MET A 111 4.08 4.60 9.75
CA MET A 111 4.60 3.34 9.21
C MET A 111 4.46 3.37 7.69
N LEU A 112 5.55 3.02 7.00
CA LEU A 112 5.60 2.84 5.56
C LEU A 112 5.49 1.34 5.26
N THR A 113 4.63 1.00 4.32
CA THR A 113 4.21 -0.39 4.03
C THR A 113 4.87 -0.98 2.81
N ALA A 114 5.09 -0.15 1.77
CA ALA A 114 5.70 -0.58 0.52
C ALA A 114 6.48 0.55 -0.15
N LEU A 115 7.36 0.19 -1.09
CA LEU A 115 8.06 1.12 -1.96
C LEU A 115 8.28 0.51 -3.35
N ALA A 116 8.43 1.37 -4.36
CA ALA A 116 8.81 0.99 -5.71
C ALA A 116 9.76 2.02 -6.32
N PHE A 117 10.74 1.56 -7.10
CA PHE A 117 11.61 2.40 -7.89
C PHE A 117 11.36 2.17 -9.38
N GLY A 118 11.15 3.27 -10.13
CA GLY A 118 11.06 3.23 -11.59
C GLY A 118 12.44 3.19 -12.25
N ASP A 119 13.44 3.81 -11.61
CA ASP A 119 14.83 3.86 -12.05
C ASP A 119 15.78 4.00 -10.83
N ASP A 120 17.04 4.43 -11.05
CA ASP A 120 18.02 4.62 -9.98
C ASP A 120 17.81 5.91 -9.15
N LYS A 121 16.82 6.76 -9.48
CA LYS A 121 16.56 8.05 -8.85
C LYS A 121 15.13 8.20 -8.38
N HIS A 122 14.16 7.85 -9.24
CA HIS A 122 12.75 8.08 -8.98
C HIS A 122 12.13 6.88 -8.30
N GLY A 123 11.55 7.14 -7.14
CA GLY A 123 10.88 6.10 -6.33
C GLY A 123 9.76 6.67 -5.50
N TRP A 124 8.86 5.79 -5.09
CA TRP A 124 7.68 6.12 -4.27
C TRP A 124 7.60 5.17 -3.10
N ALA A 125 7.13 5.69 -1.97
CA ALA A 125 6.86 4.90 -0.77
C ALA A 125 5.47 5.25 -0.25
N VAL A 126 4.73 4.25 0.19
CA VAL A 126 3.36 4.39 0.68
C VAL A 126 3.23 3.88 2.10
N GLY A 127 2.14 4.27 2.79
CA GLY A 127 1.93 3.81 4.16
C GLY A 127 0.63 4.26 4.80
N HIS A 128 0.64 4.32 6.13
CA HIS A 128 -0.50 4.75 6.93
C HIS A 128 -0.89 6.20 6.65
N ASP A 129 -2.13 6.57 6.98
CA ASP A 129 -2.76 7.87 6.69
C ASP A 129 -2.88 8.15 5.18
N ALA A 130 -3.08 7.10 4.38
CA ALA A 130 -3.09 7.15 2.92
C ALA A 130 -1.91 7.97 2.37
N LEU A 131 -0.74 7.81 2.98
CA LEU A 131 0.45 8.59 2.67
C LEU A 131 1.15 8.08 1.42
N ILE A 132 1.57 9.00 0.54
CA ILE A 132 2.48 8.73 -0.57
C ILE A 132 3.64 9.71 -0.50
N LEU A 133 4.85 9.19 -0.50
CA LEU A 133 6.11 9.93 -0.58
C LEU A 133 6.78 9.65 -1.92
N ALA A 134 7.57 10.60 -2.40
CA ALA A 134 8.42 10.40 -3.57
C ALA A 134 9.86 10.87 -3.32
N THR A 135 10.79 10.29 -4.05
CA THR A 135 12.21 10.66 -4.11
C THR A 135 12.66 10.88 -5.55
N GLU A 136 13.61 11.80 -5.76
CA GLU A 136 14.28 12.09 -7.04
C GLU A 136 15.80 11.89 -6.94
N ASP A 137 16.29 11.36 -5.79
CA ASP A 137 17.71 11.19 -5.48
C ASP A 137 18.06 9.79 -4.98
N GLY A 138 17.29 8.79 -5.45
CA GLY A 138 17.50 7.38 -5.13
C GLY A 138 17.26 7.07 -3.67
N GLY A 139 16.30 7.75 -3.02
CA GLY A 139 15.89 7.46 -1.66
C GLY A 139 16.70 8.16 -0.57
N THR A 140 17.58 9.12 -0.91
CA THR A 140 18.32 9.89 0.10
C THR A 140 17.41 10.90 0.82
N THR A 141 16.55 11.58 0.06
CA THR A 141 15.53 12.51 0.58
C THR A 141 14.17 12.20 -0.01
N TRP A 142 13.13 12.47 0.77
CA TRP A 142 11.75 12.17 0.41
C TRP A 142 10.86 13.40 0.61
N ALA A 143 9.87 13.56 -0.27
CA ALA A 143 8.85 14.58 -0.19
C ALA A 143 7.46 13.95 -0.18
N GLN A 144 6.52 14.52 0.59
CA GLN A 144 5.13 14.08 0.56
C GLN A 144 4.45 14.57 -0.72
N GLN A 145 3.85 13.64 -1.45
CA GLN A 145 3.02 13.93 -2.64
C GLN A 145 1.53 13.89 -2.30
N PHE A 146 1.12 12.94 -1.47
CA PHE A 146 -0.29 12.74 -1.12
C PHE A 146 -0.43 12.30 0.35
N SER A 147 -1.54 12.66 0.98
CA SER A 147 -1.99 12.13 2.27
C SER A 147 -3.47 12.44 2.43
N ASP A 148 -4.23 11.47 2.91
CA ASP A 148 -5.65 11.62 3.24
C ASP A 148 -5.94 10.95 4.60
N GLN A 149 -5.79 11.72 5.67
CA GLN A 149 -6.00 11.26 7.04
C GLN A 149 -7.48 11.08 7.40
N GLU A 150 -8.38 11.69 6.64
CA GLU A 150 -9.82 11.59 6.86
C GLU A 150 -10.40 10.33 6.20
N ARG A 151 -9.70 9.78 5.22
CA ARG A 151 -10.11 8.57 4.53
C ARG A 151 -10.08 7.39 5.47
N GLU A 152 -11.25 6.79 5.73
CA GLU A 152 -11.40 5.57 6.56
C GLU A 152 -10.49 5.59 7.83
N GLU A 153 -10.48 6.73 8.55
CA GLU A 153 -9.66 6.93 9.76
C GLU A 153 -8.15 6.72 9.54
N GLY A 154 -7.61 7.12 8.37
CA GLY A 154 -6.19 6.99 8.06
C GLY A 154 -5.80 5.62 7.52
N ALA A 155 -6.71 4.97 6.82
CA ALA A 155 -6.46 3.66 6.20
C ALA A 155 -5.20 3.67 5.32
N PRO A 156 -4.32 2.66 5.47
CA PRO A 156 -3.06 2.63 4.75
C PRO A 156 -3.22 2.29 3.27
N PHE A 157 -2.35 2.82 2.43
CA PHE A 157 -1.93 2.10 1.24
C PHE A 157 -1.03 0.93 1.65
N LEU A 158 -1.13 -0.19 0.92
CA LEU A 158 -0.44 -1.45 1.23
C LEU A 158 0.62 -1.81 0.21
N ASP A 159 0.45 -1.36 -1.05
CA ASP A 159 1.42 -1.57 -2.12
C ASP A 159 1.37 -0.42 -3.14
N VAL A 160 2.46 -0.26 -3.90
CA VAL A 160 2.61 0.77 -4.93
C VAL A 160 3.39 0.21 -6.12
N TRP A 161 2.94 0.52 -7.32
CA TRP A 161 3.58 0.11 -8.57
C TRP A 161 3.63 1.28 -9.54
N PHE A 162 4.75 1.39 -10.27
CA PHE A 162 4.93 2.36 -11.33
C PHE A 162 5.38 1.67 -12.63
N LYS A 163 4.76 2.03 -13.74
CA LYS A 163 5.12 1.59 -15.08
C LYS A 163 6.37 2.30 -15.58
N ASP A 164 6.44 3.57 -15.26
CA ASP A 164 7.50 4.51 -15.63
C ASP A 164 7.51 5.66 -14.60
N ASP A 165 8.25 6.73 -14.86
CA ASP A 165 8.33 7.90 -13.98
C ASP A 165 7.05 8.77 -13.94
N SER A 166 6.01 8.41 -14.72
CA SER A 166 4.77 9.18 -14.83
C SER A 166 3.53 8.40 -14.38
N THR A 167 3.42 7.13 -14.76
CA THR A 167 2.18 6.35 -14.57
C THR A 167 2.35 5.32 -13.47
N GLY A 168 1.48 5.38 -12.47
CA GLY A 168 1.54 4.46 -11.33
C GLY A 168 0.21 4.30 -10.61
N PHE A 169 0.16 3.29 -9.72
CA PHE A 169 -0.98 2.94 -8.89
C PHE A 169 -0.55 2.70 -7.45
N ALA A 170 -1.38 3.12 -6.50
CA ALA A 170 -1.29 2.73 -5.10
C ALA A 170 -2.56 1.96 -4.71
N VAL A 171 -2.40 0.82 -4.06
CA VAL A 171 -3.51 -0.02 -3.60
C VAL A 171 -3.47 -0.15 -2.08
N GLY A 172 -4.63 -0.40 -1.46
CA GLY A 172 -4.64 -0.44 -0.02
C GLY A 172 -5.93 -0.90 0.64
N ALA A 173 -6.05 -0.53 1.90
CA ALA A 173 -7.16 -0.89 2.76
C ALA A 173 -8.50 -0.34 2.24
N TYR A 174 -9.58 -1.07 2.53
CA TYR A 174 -10.95 -0.73 2.15
C TYR A 174 -11.15 -0.53 0.65
N GLY A 175 -10.47 -1.33 -0.17
CA GLY A 175 -10.58 -1.29 -1.62
C GLY A 175 -9.91 -0.09 -2.29
N ALA A 176 -9.00 0.60 -1.60
CA ALA A 176 -8.28 1.73 -2.17
C ALA A 176 -7.55 1.34 -3.45
N LEU A 177 -7.83 2.04 -4.53
CA LEU A 177 -7.06 2.08 -5.77
C LEU A 177 -6.91 3.54 -6.16
N PHE A 178 -5.69 4.05 -6.16
CA PHE A 178 -5.36 5.40 -6.59
C PHE A 178 -4.43 5.33 -7.79
N ALA A 179 -4.62 6.25 -8.74
CA ALA A 179 -3.86 6.32 -9.99
C ALA A 179 -3.19 7.68 -10.16
N THR A 180 -2.04 7.69 -10.82
CA THR A 180 -1.38 8.90 -11.31
C THR A 180 -0.90 8.70 -12.74
N THR A 181 -0.87 9.79 -13.52
CA THR A 181 -0.31 9.85 -14.88
C THR A 181 0.74 10.96 -15.02
N ASP A 182 1.14 11.58 -13.90
CA ASP A 182 2.06 12.72 -13.89
C ASP A 182 3.17 12.58 -12.83
N GLY A 183 3.53 11.36 -12.46
CA GLY A 183 4.57 11.03 -11.50
C GLY A 183 4.18 11.31 -10.05
N GLY A 184 2.87 11.30 -9.77
CA GLY A 184 2.32 11.54 -8.43
C GLY A 184 2.19 13.00 -8.05
N LYS A 185 2.28 13.95 -9.01
CA LYS A 185 1.92 15.35 -8.76
C LYS A 185 0.43 15.47 -8.46
N ASN A 186 -0.38 14.61 -9.08
CA ASN A 186 -1.78 14.42 -8.78
C ASN A 186 -2.07 12.92 -8.63
N TRP A 187 -2.84 12.57 -7.59
CA TRP A 187 -3.36 11.24 -7.37
C TRP A 187 -4.88 11.28 -7.39
N GLU A 188 -5.50 10.41 -8.14
CA GLU A 188 -6.95 10.31 -8.31
C GLU A 188 -7.46 8.99 -7.73
N ASP A 189 -8.57 9.03 -7.01
CA ASP A 189 -9.27 7.82 -6.58
C ASP A 189 -9.86 7.13 -7.81
N ALA A 190 -9.43 5.89 -8.04
CA ALA A 190 -9.85 5.03 -9.15
C ALA A 190 -10.57 3.77 -8.63
N GLY A 191 -11.00 3.76 -7.37
CA GLY A 191 -11.65 2.61 -6.74
C GLY A 191 -12.95 2.18 -7.42
N ASP A 192 -13.65 3.09 -8.07
CA ASP A 192 -14.85 2.82 -8.85
C ASP A 192 -14.60 2.02 -10.14
N ARG A 193 -13.34 1.89 -10.58
CA ARG A 193 -12.94 1.02 -11.69
C ARG A 193 -12.96 -0.47 -11.31
N LEU A 194 -13.01 -0.80 -10.01
CA LEU A 194 -13.03 -2.16 -9.48
C LEU A 194 -14.43 -2.57 -9.04
N ASP A 195 -14.89 -3.76 -9.41
CA ASP A 195 -16.08 -4.36 -8.82
C ASP A 195 -15.71 -5.02 -7.47
N ASN A 196 -15.60 -4.18 -6.42
CA ASN A 196 -15.26 -4.55 -5.05
C ASN A 196 -16.28 -3.96 -4.04
N PRO A 197 -17.56 -4.35 -4.12
CA PRO A 197 -18.63 -3.74 -3.33
C PRO A 197 -18.51 -3.96 -1.83
N ASP A 198 -17.79 -5.00 -1.40
CA ASP A 198 -17.55 -5.30 0.01
C ASP A 198 -16.35 -4.53 0.60
N GLY A 199 -15.62 -3.77 -0.23
CA GLY A 199 -14.46 -2.98 0.19
C GLY A 199 -13.31 -3.84 0.73
N TYR A 200 -13.10 -5.05 0.17
CA TYR A 200 -11.96 -5.89 0.57
C TYR A 200 -10.64 -5.17 0.33
N HIS A 201 -9.71 -5.33 1.28
CA HIS A 201 -8.39 -4.75 1.16
C HIS A 201 -7.66 -5.29 -0.08
N LEU A 202 -7.02 -4.40 -0.83
CA LEU A 202 -6.13 -4.72 -1.95
C LEU A 202 -4.70 -4.76 -1.40
N ASN A 203 -4.13 -5.97 -1.35
CA ASN A 203 -2.88 -6.20 -0.61
C ASN A 203 -1.62 -6.03 -1.45
N ALA A 204 -1.71 -6.31 -2.76
CA ALA A 204 -0.56 -6.21 -3.65
C ALA A 204 -0.98 -5.98 -5.10
N ILE A 205 -0.13 -5.28 -5.85
CA ILE A 205 -0.25 -5.00 -7.29
C ILE A 205 1.05 -5.34 -8.01
N THR A 206 0.97 -5.90 -9.21
CA THR A 206 2.14 -6.20 -10.05
C THR A 206 1.81 -6.07 -11.53
N GLU A 207 2.84 -5.85 -12.34
CA GLU A 207 2.75 -6.06 -13.79
C GLU A 207 2.98 -7.54 -14.11
N VAL A 208 2.18 -8.08 -15.01
CA VAL A 208 2.36 -9.40 -15.62
C VAL A 208 2.86 -9.20 -17.04
N LYS A 209 4.10 -9.57 -17.27
CA LYS A 209 4.82 -9.36 -18.54
C LYS A 209 3.95 -9.71 -19.76
N GLY A 210 3.78 -8.73 -20.65
CA GLY A 210 3.04 -8.89 -21.91
C GLY A 210 1.53 -9.10 -21.77
N SER A 211 0.96 -8.82 -20.58
CA SER A 211 -0.47 -9.02 -20.33
C SER A 211 -1.14 -7.81 -19.65
N GLY A 212 -0.51 -7.17 -18.68
CA GLY A 212 -1.04 -6.01 -17.98
C GLY A 212 -0.86 -6.09 -16.46
N LEU A 213 -1.77 -5.48 -15.72
CA LEU A 213 -1.70 -5.37 -14.26
C LEU A 213 -2.53 -6.45 -13.57
N PHE A 214 -2.09 -6.85 -12.39
CA PHE A 214 -2.77 -7.81 -11.56
C PHE A 214 -2.79 -7.35 -10.10
N VAL A 215 -3.95 -7.40 -9.44
CA VAL A 215 -4.15 -7.06 -8.04
C VAL A 215 -4.71 -8.25 -7.29
N VAL A 216 -4.24 -8.47 -6.07
CA VAL A 216 -4.78 -9.47 -5.15
C VAL A 216 -5.10 -8.85 -3.79
N GLY A 217 -6.03 -9.48 -3.04
CA GLY A 217 -6.46 -8.94 -1.77
C GLY A 217 -7.07 -9.96 -0.82
N GLU A 218 -7.90 -9.44 0.08
CA GLU A 218 -8.63 -10.21 1.06
C GLU A 218 -9.70 -11.09 0.42
N MET A 219 -10.11 -12.14 1.14
CA MET A 219 -11.15 -13.09 0.74
C MET A 219 -10.94 -13.71 -0.64
N GLY A 220 -9.66 -13.77 -1.10
CA GLY A 220 -9.31 -14.29 -2.42
C GLY A 220 -9.66 -13.37 -3.57
N SER A 221 -9.92 -12.09 -3.31
CA SER A 221 -10.20 -11.11 -4.35
C SER A 221 -9.02 -10.98 -5.31
N MET A 222 -9.33 -10.96 -6.59
CA MET A 222 -8.36 -10.84 -7.68
C MET A 222 -8.94 -9.99 -8.79
N PHE A 223 -8.12 -9.08 -9.31
CA PHE A 223 -8.48 -8.21 -10.42
C PHE A 223 -7.33 -8.15 -11.41
N ARG A 224 -7.66 -8.06 -12.70
CA ARG A 224 -6.67 -7.82 -13.76
C ARG A 224 -7.09 -6.71 -14.70
N SER A 225 -6.11 -6.02 -15.25
CA SER A 225 -6.30 -5.02 -16.30
C SER A 225 -5.36 -5.31 -17.45
N SER A 226 -5.85 -5.28 -18.70
CA SER A 226 -5.05 -5.41 -19.91
C SER A 226 -4.89 -4.09 -20.67
N ASP A 227 -5.29 -2.98 -20.09
CA ASP A 227 -5.33 -1.64 -20.66
C ASP A 227 -4.72 -0.58 -19.72
N ASP A 228 -3.61 -0.96 -19.06
CA ASP A 228 -2.85 -0.08 -18.16
C ASP A 228 -3.69 0.50 -16.99
N GLY A 229 -4.68 -0.26 -16.50
CA GLY A 229 -5.49 0.11 -15.33
C GLY A 229 -6.71 1.00 -15.64
N GLU A 230 -7.06 1.20 -16.91
CA GLU A 230 -8.26 1.94 -17.28
C GLU A 230 -9.53 1.14 -16.94
N THR A 231 -9.52 -0.18 -17.22
CA THR A 231 -10.61 -1.08 -16.84
C THR A 231 -10.06 -2.33 -16.13
N TRP A 232 -10.88 -2.90 -15.24
CA TRP A 232 -10.50 -4.05 -14.44
C TRP A 232 -11.55 -5.15 -14.52
N GLU A 233 -11.08 -6.38 -14.67
CA GLU A 233 -11.91 -7.58 -14.65
C GLU A 233 -11.75 -8.29 -13.29
N THR A 234 -12.86 -8.55 -12.60
CA THR A 234 -12.88 -9.37 -11.38
C THR A 234 -12.75 -10.84 -11.73
N LEU A 235 -11.82 -11.53 -11.10
CA LEU A 235 -11.54 -12.95 -11.32
C LEU A 235 -12.01 -13.80 -10.16
N LYS A 236 -12.41 -15.04 -10.46
CA LYS A 236 -12.59 -16.06 -9.44
C LYS A 236 -11.24 -16.71 -9.13
N GLY A 237 -10.70 -16.43 -7.94
CA GLY A 237 -9.44 -16.99 -7.48
C GLY A 237 -9.52 -18.48 -7.10
N PRO A 238 -8.37 -19.15 -6.93
CA PRO A 238 -8.25 -20.56 -6.51
C PRO A 238 -8.43 -20.77 -5.01
N TYR A 239 -8.62 -19.69 -4.23
CA TYR A 239 -8.61 -19.69 -2.77
C TYR A 239 -9.48 -18.55 -2.22
N GLU A 240 -10.25 -18.83 -1.16
CA GLU A 240 -11.17 -17.85 -0.55
C GLU A 240 -10.56 -17.12 0.67
N GLY A 241 -9.28 -17.31 0.95
CA GLY A 241 -8.57 -16.59 2.02
C GLY A 241 -7.67 -15.50 1.47
N SER A 242 -7.13 -14.66 2.35
CA SER A 242 -6.30 -13.52 1.97
C SER A 242 -5.04 -13.94 1.21
N LEU A 243 -4.81 -13.26 0.10
CA LEU A 243 -3.59 -13.29 -0.68
C LEU A 243 -2.80 -12.03 -0.33
N PHE A 244 -1.55 -12.19 0.12
CA PHE A 244 -0.74 -11.08 0.61
C PHE A 244 0.23 -10.55 -0.44
N GLY A 245 0.48 -11.34 -1.48
CA GLY A 245 1.37 -10.90 -2.54
C GLY A 245 1.05 -11.54 -3.89
N VAL A 246 1.47 -10.84 -4.93
CA VAL A 246 1.37 -11.24 -6.33
C VAL A 246 2.65 -10.87 -7.05
N LEU A 247 3.13 -11.73 -7.94
CA LEU A 247 4.35 -11.50 -8.73
C LEU A 247 4.14 -11.94 -10.19
N GLY A 248 4.41 -11.03 -11.13
CA GLY A 248 4.69 -11.41 -12.50
C GLY A 248 6.03 -12.14 -12.59
N THR A 249 6.16 -13.08 -13.54
CA THR A 249 7.42 -13.79 -13.77
C THR A 249 8.12 -13.29 -15.04
N ALA A 250 9.29 -13.85 -15.34
CA ALA A 250 9.99 -13.56 -16.60
C ALA A 250 9.24 -14.06 -17.86
N GLU A 251 8.30 -15.02 -17.70
CA GLU A 251 7.49 -15.55 -18.80
C GLU A 251 6.20 -14.70 -18.99
N PRO A 252 5.87 -14.32 -20.23
CA PRO A 252 4.63 -13.60 -20.52
C PRO A 252 3.39 -14.34 -20.01
N GLY A 253 2.40 -13.59 -19.50
CA GLY A 253 1.14 -14.12 -19.00
C GLY A 253 1.24 -14.94 -17.72
N THR A 254 2.45 -15.10 -17.16
CA THR A 254 2.67 -15.95 -15.98
C THR A 254 2.71 -15.10 -14.71
N VAL A 255 1.85 -15.49 -13.74
CA VAL A 255 1.71 -14.80 -12.45
C VAL A 255 1.65 -15.80 -11.31
N LEU A 256 2.24 -15.44 -10.19
CA LEU A 256 2.19 -16.14 -8.91
C LEU A 256 1.33 -15.34 -7.92
N ALA A 257 0.45 -16.01 -7.19
CA ALA A 257 -0.31 -15.42 -6.08
C ALA A 257 -0.07 -16.24 -4.81
N TYR A 258 0.20 -15.57 -3.70
CA TYR A 258 0.54 -16.26 -2.44
C TYR A 258 0.01 -15.50 -1.21
N GLY A 259 -0.12 -16.20 -0.08
CA GLY A 259 -0.62 -15.57 1.12
C GLY A 259 -0.81 -16.50 2.30
N LEU A 260 -1.99 -16.42 2.88
CA LEU A 260 -2.35 -17.05 4.14
C LEU A 260 -2.08 -18.57 4.12
N ARG A 261 -1.53 -19.10 5.23
CA ARG A 261 -1.26 -20.53 5.45
C ARG A 261 -0.32 -21.17 4.42
N GLY A 262 0.58 -20.38 3.82
CA GLY A 262 1.55 -20.87 2.85
C GLY A 262 0.94 -21.30 1.52
N ASN A 263 -0.26 -20.82 1.21
CA ASN A 263 -0.85 -21.04 -0.10
C ASN A 263 -0.05 -20.28 -1.15
N LEU A 264 0.26 -20.96 -2.25
CA LEU A 264 1.00 -20.45 -3.39
C LEU A 264 0.40 -21.06 -4.66
N PHE A 265 0.05 -20.22 -5.60
CA PHE A 265 -0.60 -20.61 -6.85
C PHE A 265 0.14 -19.98 -8.02
N ARG A 266 0.14 -20.70 -9.15
CA ARG A 266 0.72 -20.24 -10.43
C ARG A 266 -0.34 -20.29 -11.53
N SER A 267 -0.43 -19.23 -12.30
CA SER A 267 -1.18 -19.15 -13.55
C SER A 267 -0.22 -18.90 -14.70
N THR A 268 -0.53 -19.38 -15.90
CA THR A 268 0.18 -19.12 -17.17
C THR A 268 -0.70 -18.45 -18.20
N ASP A 269 -1.90 -18.04 -17.82
CA ASP A 269 -2.93 -17.49 -18.67
C ASP A 269 -3.56 -16.23 -18.06
N PHE A 270 -2.69 -15.42 -17.44
CA PHE A 270 -3.04 -14.15 -16.81
C PHE A 270 -4.18 -14.29 -15.79
N GLY A 271 -4.15 -15.35 -14.97
CA GLY A 271 -5.09 -15.57 -13.88
C GLY A 271 -6.40 -16.25 -14.28
N THR A 272 -6.56 -16.74 -15.52
CA THR A 272 -7.77 -17.46 -15.94
C THR A 272 -7.84 -18.84 -15.30
N THR A 273 -6.71 -19.56 -15.23
CA THR A 273 -6.61 -20.85 -14.54
C THR A 273 -5.41 -20.87 -13.58
N TRP A 274 -5.54 -21.64 -12.51
CA TRP A 274 -4.54 -21.68 -11.44
C TRP A 274 -4.13 -23.10 -11.08
N THR A 275 -2.83 -23.29 -10.87
CA THR A 275 -2.24 -24.53 -10.36
C THR A 275 -1.64 -24.29 -8.98
N PRO A 276 -2.05 -25.03 -7.94
CA PRO A 276 -1.44 -24.92 -6.62
C PRO A 276 -0.01 -25.47 -6.62
N ILE A 277 0.94 -24.70 -6.11
CA ILE A 277 2.33 -25.09 -5.92
C ILE A 277 2.50 -25.70 -4.53
N LYS A 278 2.93 -26.96 -4.47
CA LYS A 278 3.20 -27.68 -3.21
C LYS A 278 4.64 -27.49 -2.81
N VAL A 279 4.89 -26.67 -1.81
CA VAL A 279 6.22 -26.51 -1.23
C VAL A 279 6.45 -27.60 -0.21
N LYS A 280 7.49 -28.43 -0.43
CA LYS A 280 7.90 -29.47 0.51
C LYS A 280 8.72 -28.86 1.64
N SER A 281 8.32 -29.12 2.88
CA SER A 281 9.06 -28.75 4.08
C SER A 281 9.56 -30.00 4.79
N PRO A 282 10.73 -29.98 5.43
CA PRO A 282 11.18 -31.11 6.28
C PRO A 282 10.22 -31.44 7.43
N ARG A 283 9.32 -30.52 7.77
CA ARG A 283 8.30 -30.68 8.82
C ARG A 283 6.89 -30.94 8.29
N GLY A 284 6.74 -31.26 7.00
CA GLY A 284 5.45 -31.47 6.35
C GLY A 284 5.02 -30.31 5.44
N LYS A 285 3.75 -29.90 5.51
CA LYS A 285 3.21 -28.78 4.72
C LYS A 285 3.74 -27.44 5.28
N LEU A 286 4.01 -26.48 4.40
CA LEU A 286 4.22 -25.10 4.80
C LEU A 286 2.89 -24.51 5.29
N ASP A 287 2.83 -24.11 6.57
CA ASP A 287 1.61 -23.58 7.18
C ASP A 287 1.74 -22.10 7.58
N PHE A 288 2.91 -21.52 7.40
CA PHE A 288 3.14 -20.10 7.66
C PHE A 288 2.70 -19.22 6.48
N GLY A 289 2.20 -18.02 6.78
CA GLY A 289 1.86 -17.05 5.75
C GLY A 289 3.09 -16.62 4.94
N LEU A 290 2.89 -16.43 3.64
CA LEU A 290 3.87 -15.84 2.73
C LEU A 290 3.52 -14.37 2.58
N SER A 291 4.49 -13.47 2.79
CA SER A 291 4.26 -12.04 2.95
C SER A 291 4.66 -11.22 1.74
N GLY A 292 5.85 -11.41 1.21
CA GLY A 292 6.39 -10.63 0.11
C GLY A 292 7.36 -11.44 -0.75
N GLY A 293 7.84 -10.84 -1.82
CA GLY A 293 8.81 -11.49 -2.69
C GLY A 293 9.16 -10.65 -3.91
N ALA A 294 10.12 -11.11 -4.70
CA ALA A 294 10.60 -10.43 -5.89
C ALA A 294 10.97 -11.39 -7.03
N LEU A 295 10.81 -10.90 -8.26
CA LEU A 295 11.49 -11.42 -9.44
C LEU A 295 12.87 -10.76 -9.50
N LEU A 296 13.93 -11.56 -9.35
CA LEU A 296 15.30 -11.07 -9.31
C LEU A 296 15.87 -10.82 -10.74
N LYS A 297 16.93 -10.03 -10.84
CA LYS A 297 17.59 -9.69 -12.11
C LYS A 297 18.08 -10.91 -12.91
N ASP A 298 18.40 -12.02 -12.23
CA ASP A 298 18.81 -13.29 -12.86
C ASP A 298 17.62 -14.15 -13.32
N GLY A 299 16.38 -13.68 -13.14
CA GLY A 299 15.14 -14.38 -13.46
C GLY A 299 14.70 -15.38 -12.39
N SER A 300 15.45 -15.55 -11.29
CA SER A 300 14.99 -16.33 -10.15
C SER A 300 13.92 -15.56 -9.37
N ILE A 301 13.09 -16.30 -8.62
CA ILE A 301 12.03 -15.75 -7.80
C ILE A 301 12.32 -16.07 -6.36
N VAL A 302 12.21 -15.07 -5.49
CA VAL A 302 12.25 -15.24 -4.04
C VAL A 302 10.90 -14.86 -3.45
N ILE A 303 10.37 -15.68 -2.54
CA ILE A 303 9.17 -15.38 -1.74
C ILE A 303 9.53 -15.63 -0.27
N VAL A 304 9.17 -14.71 0.60
CA VAL A 304 9.46 -14.79 2.03
C VAL A 304 8.19 -14.77 2.86
N GLY A 305 8.31 -15.14 4.13
CA GLY A 305 7.15 -15.14 5.01
C GLY A 305 7.48 -15.39 6.48
N HIS A 306 6.43 -15.72 7.20
CA HIS A 306 6.51 -15.94 8.65
C HIS A 306 7.36 -17.16 9.00
N GLY A 307 7.89 -17.17 10.24
CA GLY A 307 8.70 -18.28 10.75
C GLY A 307 10.04 -18.45 10.04
N GLY A 308 10.59 -17.37 9.45
CA GLY A 308 11.86 -17.35 8.74
C GLY A 308 11.81 -18.15 7.43
N SER A 309 10.66 -18.23 6.79
CA SER A 309 10.49 -18.97 5.54
C SER A 309 11.05 -18.16 4.36
N VAL A 310 11.94 -18.78 3.57
CA VAL A 310 12.48 -18.24 2.32
C VAL A 310 12.30 -19.30 1.24
N LEU A 311 11.52 -19.00 0.22
CA LEU A 311 11.27 -19.85 -0.94
C LEU A 311 12.05 -19.30 -2.12
N LYS A 312 12.79 -20.12 -2.83
CA LYS A 312 13.50 -19.75 -4.05
C LYS A 312 13.12 -20.66 -5.21
N SER A 313 12.83 -20.06 -6.37
CA SER A 313 12.60 -20.73 -7.64
C SER A 313 13.59 -20.21 -8.69
N THR A 314 14.06 -21.13 -9.54
CA THR A 314 14.91 -20.82 -10.71
C THR A 314 14.29 -21.31 -12.02
N ASP A 315 13.01 -21.69 -11.97
CA ASP A 315 12.25 -22.28 -13.08
C ASP A 315 10.89 -21.57 -13.28
N ASN A 316 10.88 -20.23 -13.17
CA ASN A 316 9.70 -19.37 -13.33
C ASN A 316 8.53 -19.78 -12.43
N GLY A 317 8.83 -20.18 -11.18
CA GLY A 317 7.81 -20.52 -10.18
C GLY A 317 7.14 -21.88 -10.37
N LEU A 318 7.70 -22.76 -11.18
CA LEU A 318 7.19 -24.15 -11.30
C LEU A 318 7.46 -24.95 -10.04
N THR A 319 8.68 -24.79 -9.48
CA THR A 319 9.07 -25.41 -8.22
C THR A 319 9.78 -24.43 -7.30
N PHE A 320 9.69 -24.70 -5.99
CA PHE A 320 10.36 -23.89 -4.97
C PHE A 320 11.15 -24.76 -3.99
N THR A 321 12.35 -24.31 -3.68
CA THR A 321 13.15 -24.80 -2.56
C THR A 321 12.83 -23.94 -1.33
N LEU A 322 12.49 -24.57 -0.22
CA LEU A 322 12.24 -23.88 1.06
C LEU A 322 13.49 -23.93 1.93
N ILE A 323 13.91 -22.76 2.37
CA ILE A 323 14.91 -22.56 3.42
C ILE A 323 14.17 -22.01 4.64
N ASN A 324 14.40 -22.63 5.80
CA ASN A 324 13.88 -22.13 7.07
C ASN A 324 15.08 -21.52 7.84
N ARG A 325 15.06 -20.21 8.01
CA ARG A 325 16.08 -19.51 8.80
C ARG A 325 16.05 -20.00 10.26
N PRO A 326 17.21 -20.16 10.91
CA PRO A 326 17.28 -20.66 12.26
C PRO A 326 16.72 -19.70 13.31
N ASP A 327 16.79 -18.38 13.04
CA ASP A 327 16.25 -17.32 13.91
C ASP A 327 14.71 -17.27 13.92
N ARG A 328 14.06 -17.79 12.86
CA ARG A 328 12.59 -17.82 12.66
C ARG A 328 11.90 -16.46 12.71
N LEU A 329 12.63 -15.39 12.52
CA LEU A 329 12.05 -14.06 12.44
C LEU A 329 11.13 -13.97 11.22
N SER A 330 9.99 -13.32 11.39
CA SER A 330 9.07 -13.09 10.28
C SER A 330 9.68 -12.11 9.29
N LEU A 331 9.68 -12.51 8.02
CA LEU A 331 10.17 -11.73 6.90
C LEU A 331 8.98 -11.10 6.16
N SER A 332 9.15 -9.86 5.71
CA SER A 332 8.11 -9.08 5.02
C SER A 332 8.37 -8.98 3.53
N SER A 333 9.61 -8.72 3.12
CA SER A 333 10.01 -8.59 1.71
C SER A 333 11.45 -9.03 1.49
N ALA A 334 11.85 -9.16 0.22
CA ALA A 334 13.18 -9.58 -0.18
C ALA A 334 13.56 -9.01 -1.54
N THR A 335 14.86 -8.74 -1.74
CA THR A 335 15.48 -8.48 -3.02
C THR A 335 16.86 -9.14 -3.10
N ALA A 336 17.67 -8.81 -4.10
CA ALA A 336 19.06 -9.24 -4.18
C ALA A 336 20.01 -8.06 -4.43
N ASP A 337 21.23 -8.16 -3.92
CA ASP A 337 22.33 -7.29 -4.31
C ASP A 337 22.87 -7.62 -5.71
N ASP A 338 23.80 -6.82 -6.22
CA ASP A 338 24.39 -7.03 -7.55
C ASP A 338 25.22 -8.33 -7.66
N LYS A 339 25.51 -9.00 -6.54
CA LYS A 339 26.22 -10.32 -6.50
C LYS A 339 25.25 -11.49 -6.40
N GLY A 340 23.94 -11.20 -6.32
CA GLY A 340 22.89 -12.21 -6.18
C GLY A 340 22.71 -12.71 -4.74
N ASN A 341 23.34 -12.07 -3.73
CA ASN A 341 23.02 -12.35 -2.33
C ASN A 341 21.62 -11.84 -2.04
N LEU A 342 20.83 -12.62 -1.30
CA LEU A 342 19.50 -12.17 -0.92
C LEU A 342 19.59 -11.16 0.23
N VAL A 343 18.84 -10.09 0.10
CA VAL A 343 18.65 -9.06 1.14
C VAL A 343 17.21 -9.15 1.58
N LEU A 344 17.00 -9.61 2.79
CA LEU A 344 15.71 -9.90 3.40
C LEU A 344 15.40 -8.82 4.41
N VAL A 345 14.14 -8.40 4.51
CA VAL A 345 13.69 -7.45 5.52
C VAL A 345 12.49 -8.00 6.29
N GLY A 346 12.32 -7.54 7.53
CA GLY A 346 11.23 -7.97 8.40
C GLY A 346 11.50 -7.63 9.85
N GLN A 347 11.12 -8.53 10.74
CA GLN A 347 11.48 -8.45 12.16
C GLN A 347 13.00 -8.51 12.33
N GLY A 348 13.55 -7.57 13.13
CA GLY A 348 14.98 -7.45 13.34
C GLY A 348 15.72 -6.73 12.21
N GLY A 349 14.98 -6.11 11.27
CA GLY A 349 15.52 -5.24 10.23
C GLY A 349 16.05 -5.98 9.02
N VAL A 350 17.25 -5.61 8.56
CA VAL A 350 17.87 -6.15 7.35
C VAL A 350 18.73 -7.37 7.65
N HIS A 351 18.57 -8.40 6.82
CA HIS A 351 19.35 -9.64 6.86
C HIS A 351 19.97 -9.93 5.49
N VAL A 352 21.29 -9.79 5.35
CA VAL A 352 22.00 -10.17 4.10
C VAL A 352 22.43 -11.63 4.21
N THR A 353 22.06 -12.41 3.20
CA THR A 353 22.32 -13.86 3.16
C THR A 353 23.15 -14.23 1.93
N SER A 354 23.49 -15.50 1.79
CA SER A 354 24.04 -16.03 0.53
C SER A 354 22.97 -16.01 -0.59
N PRO A 355 23.33 -16.23 -1.86
CA PRO A 355 22.36 -16.39 -2.96
C PRO A 355 21.37 -17.54 -2.76
N THR A 356 21.68 -18.48 -1.88
CA THR A 356 20.77 -19.59 -1.51
C THR A 356 19.84 -19.23 -0.35
N GLY A 357 20.00 -18.07 0.30
CA GLY A 357 19.17 -17.61 1.43
C GLY A 357 19.65 -18.12 2.78
N GLU A 358 20.81 -18.80 2.85
CA GLU A 358 21.46 -19.16 4.09
C GLU A 358 22.23 -17.96 4.65
N ASP A 359 22.26 -17.80 5.98
CA ASP A 359 23.02 -16.73 6.61
C ASP A 359 24.47 -16.76 6.13
N ALA A 360 25.01 -15.59 5.77
CA ALA A 360 26.42 -15.45 5.57
C ALA A 360 27.14 -15.91 6.86
N SER A 361 28.10 -16.84 6.74
CA SER A 361 28.82 -17.36 7.88
C SER A 361 29.26 -16.22 8.80
N PRO A 362 29.10 -16.32 10.13
CA PRO A 362 29.51 -15.26 11.04
C PRO A 362 30.97 -14.93 10.76
N LYS A 363 31.26 -13.65 10.55
CA LYS A 363 32.64 -13.16 10.45
C LYS A 363 33.36 -13.60 11.74
N GLN A 364 34.35 -14.50 11.58
CA GLN A 364 35.24 -14.93 12.65
C GLN A 364 36.06 -13.75 13.18
#